data_6d09289112b13ca8d4e146fac9e3bf14
#
_entry.id   6d09289112b13ca8d4e146fac9e3bf14
#
_cell.length_a   1.000
_cell.length_b   1.000
_cell.length_c   1.000
_cell.angle_alpha   90.00
_cell.angle_beta   90.00
_cell.angle_gamma   90.00
#
_symmetry.space_group_name_H-M   'P 1'
#
loop_
_entity.id
_entity.type
_entity.pdbx_description
1 polymer ?
#
loop_
_entity_poly.entity_id
_entity_poly.type
_entity_poly.pdbx_seq_one_letter_code
_entity_poly.pdbx_strand_id
1 'polypeptide(L)'
;MGILNKNKSSESQQTRLRKDAKNSMKNFLSVKDAGDITVLIETALRFKKDPLSQNTLGKGKRMGLIFLNPSMRTRLSTQIAAQNLGMEAIVFNASKDGWAMEFEDGAVMNGTTAEHIKDAAPILGNYFDILGVRTFPNLKNREEDYGEKILNQFLKYSGIPIVSLESATVHPLQSLTDIITISEHLPIKNKTKPKVVLTWAPHVKPLPQCVANSFSEWVNTWGHAEFIIANPEGYDLDKRFTKDATITNNQAHALKDADFVSVKNWSNYNDYGKMIPVGGDWMLTNKKLEVTNNAKIMHCLPVRRNVELSDEVLDSDNSIVTEEAGNRVWAAQAVLSNILNGLL
;
A
#
# COMPACT_ATOMS: atom_id res chain seq x y z
N MET A 1 -34.74 -40.62 5.52
CA MET A 1 -33.74 -39.84 6.29
C MET A 1 -32.81 -39.05 5.33
N GLY A 2 -33.31 -38.15 4.52
CA GLY A 2 -32.49 -37.53 3.47
C GLY A 2 -32.83 -36.07 3.14
N ILE A 3 -33.72 -35.41 3.86
CA ILE A 3 -34.19 -34.02 3.49
C ILE A 3 -33.72 -32.95 4.49
N LEU A 4 -33.26 -33.31 5.68
CA LEU A 4 -32.88 -32.34 6.74
C LEU A 4 -31.46 -31.77 6.64
N ASN A 5 -30.59 -32.33 5.77
CA ASN A 5 -29.19 -31.85 5.66
C ASN A 5 -28.95 -30.80 4.57
N LYS A 6 -29.90 -30.59 3.64
CA LYS A 6 -29.72 -29.54 2.57
C LYS A 6 -30.07 -28.14 3.05
N ASN A 7 -30.92 -27.98 4.06
CA ASN A 7 -31.34 -26.65 4.54
C ASN A 7 -30.31 -25.99 5.49
N LYS A 8 -29.50 -26.77 6.23
CA LYS A 8 -28.46 -26.19 7.10
C LYS A 8 -27.26 -25.61 6.33
N SER A 9 -26.94 -26.15 5.15
CA SER A 9 -25.86 -25.61 4.30
C SER A 9 -26.26 -24.33 3.58
N SER A 10 -27.53 -24.17 3.21
CA SER A 10 -28.05 -22.96 2.56
C SER A 10 -28.23 -21.78 3.53
N GLU A 11 -28.65 -22.03 4.76
CA GLU A 11 -28.75 -20.99 5.81
C GLU A 11 -27.37 -20.46 6.24
N SER A 12 -26.37 -21.34 6.34
CA SER A 12 -24.99 -20.94 6.64
C SER A 12 -24.36 -20.12 5.50
N GLN A 13 -24.67 -20.47 4.26
CA GLN A 13 -24.23 -19.71 3.09
C GLN A 13 -24.95 -18.34 2.97
N GLN A 14 -26.26 -18.29 3.18
CA GLN A 14 -27.02 -17.02 3.18
C GLN A 14 -26.65 -16.10 4.35
N THR A 15 -26.32 -16.66 5.51
CA THR A 15 -25.86 -15.88 6.67
C THR A 15 -24.44 -15.35 6.44
N ARG A 16 -23.58 -16.11 5.75
CA ARG A 16 -22.26 -15.67 5.29
C ARG A 16 -22.37 -14.55 4.24
N LEU A 17 -23.19 -14.74 3.20
CA LEU A 17 -23.43 -13.73 2.17
C LEU A 17 -24.01 -12.43 2.73
N ARG A 18 -24.88 -12.50 3.76
CA ARG A 18 -25.42 -11.33 4.46
C ARG A 18 -24.39 -10.64 5.37
N LYS A 19 -23.42 -11.35 5.92
CA LYS A 19 -22.27 -10.75 6.62
C LYS A 19 -21.29 -10.10 5.67
N ASP A 20 -21.04 -10.73 4.52
CA ASP A 20 -20.14 -10.20 3.47
C ASP A 20 -20.74 -8.94 2.82
N ALA A 21 -22.05 -8.88 2.60
CA ALA A 21 -22.76 -7.69 2.08
C ALA A 21 -22.75 -6.50 3.06
N LYS A 22 -22.63 -6.74 4.36
CA LYS A 22 -22.56 -5.67 5.38
C LYS A 22 -21.17 -5.02 5.48
N ASN A 23 -20.15 -5.60 4.86
CA ASN A 23 -18.77 -5.15 4.83
C ASN A 23 -18.28 -4.84 3.40
N SER A 24 -19.17 -4.48 2.47
CA SER A 24 -18.75 -4.17 1.11
C SER A 24 -17.87 -2.92 1.08
N MET A 25 -16.65 -3.08 0.63
CA MET A 25 -15.69 -2.01 0.42
C MET A 25 -16.08 -1.20 -0.81
N LYS A 26 -16.36 0.10 -0.63
CA LYS A 26 -16.68 0.98 -1.77
C LYS A 26 -15.44 1.47 -2.50
N ASN A 27 -14.44 1.88 -1.75
CA ASN A 27 -13.15 2.36 -2.23
C ASN A 27 -12.03 1.77 -1.38
N PHE A 28 -10.79 1.88 -1.83
CA PHE A 28 -9.62 1.54 -1.04
C PHE A 28 -8.54 2.62 -1.18
N LEU A 29 -8.60 3.63 -0.34
CA LEU A 29 -7.75 4.82 -0.40
C LEU A 29 -6.74 4.87 0.75
N SER A 30 -7.08 4.28 1.89
CA SER A 30 -6.26 4.26 3.11
C SER A 30 -6.64 3.08 4.00
N VAL A 31 -5.99 2.94 5.16
CA VAL A 31 -6.35 1.93 6.16
C VAL A 31 -7.79 2.07 6.66
N LYS A 32 -8.39 3.25 6.57
CA LYS A 32 -9.78 3.50 7.00
C LYS A 32 -10.81 2.72 6.17
N ASP A 33 -10.46 2.39 4.93
CA ASP A 33 -11.32 1.64 4.02
C ASP A 33 -11.14 0.12 4.17
N ALA A 34 -10.16 -0.32 4.95
CA ALA A 34 -9.80 -1.73 5.08
C ALA A 34 -10.86 -2.58 5.79
N GLY A 35 -11.74 -1.95 6.57
CA GLY A 35 -12.64 -2.69 7.46
C GLY A 35 -11.87 -3.50 8.49
N ASP A 36 -12.11 -4.80 8.55
CA ASP A 36 -11.34 -5.72 9.40
C ASP A 36 -10.06 -6.18 8.67
N ILE A 37 -8.91 -5.69 9.12
CA ILE A 37 -7.60 -6.02 8.55
C ILE A 37 -7.33 -7.53 8.63
N THR A 38 -7.78 -8.22 9.69
CA THR A 38 -7.59 -9.66 9.85
C THR A 38 -8.30 -10.43 8.73
N VAL A 39 -9.51 -10.03 8.38
CA VAL A 39 -10.27 -10.61 7.27
C VAL A 39 -9.57 -10.40 5.93
N LEU A 40 -8.99 -9.21 5.70
CA LEU A 40 -8.21 -8.95 4.49
C LEU A 40 -6.96 -9.80 4.40
N ILE A 41 -6.22 -9.96 5.51
CA ILE A 41 -5.04 -10.84 5.60
C ILE A 41 -5.43 -12.27 5.27
N GLU A 42 -6.45 -12.82 5.93
CA GLU A 42 -6.92 -14.19 5.70
C GLU A 42 -7.38 -14.40 4.25
N THR A 43 -8.03 -13.39 3.66
CA THR A 43 -8.47 -13.43 2.27
C THR A 43 -7.28 -13.46 1.32
N ALA A 44 -6.28 -12.61 1.55
CA ALA A 44 -5.05 -12.59 0.76
C ALA A 44 -4.29 -13.92 0.84
N LEU A 45 -4.16 -14.48 2.05
CA LEU A 45 -3.49 -15.78 2.26
C LEU A 45 -4.26 -16.96 1.62
N ARG A 46 -5.59 -16.89 1.54
CA ARG A 46 -6.39 -17.84 0.76
C ARG A 46 -6.09 -17.75 -0.73
N PHE A 47 -6.03 -16.54 -1.28
CA PHE A 47 -5.66 -16.34 -2.69
C PHE A 47 -4.20 -16.75 -2.97
N LYS A 48 -3.27 -16.56 -2.03
CA LYS A 48 -1.90 -17.06 -2.17
C LYS A 48 -1.86 -18.59 -2.33
N LYS A 49 -2.75 -19.32 -1.64
CA LYS A 49 -2.86 -20.80 -1.74
C LYS A 49 -3.61 -21.26 -2.98
N ASP A 50 -4.65 -20.54 -3.38
CA ASP A 50 -5.49 -20.86 -4.53
C ASP A 50 -5.85 -19.56 -5.29
N PRO A 51 -4.93 -19.11 -6.18
CA PRO A 51 -5.06 -17.83 -6.89
C PRO A 51 -6.33 -17.68 -7.71
N LEU A 52 -6.85 -18.78 -8.25
CA LEU A 52 -7.99 -18.78 -9.17
C LEU A 52 -9.30 -19.23 -8.51
N SER A 53 -9.35 -19.36 -7.18
CA SER A 53 -10.56 -19.80 -6.46
C SER A 53 -11.81 -18.95 -6.69
N GLN A 54 -11.64 -17.70 -7.16
CA GLN A 54 -12.73 -16.78 -7.50
C GLN A 54 -12.57 -16.19 -8.91
N ASN A 55 -12.08 -16.96 -9.88
CA ASN A 55 -11.72 -16.49 -11.21
C ASN A 55 -12.93 -16.10 -12.11
N THR A 56 -14.14 -16.20 -11.61
CA THR A 56 -15.38 -15.76 -12.27
C THR A 56 -16.02 -14.55 -11.61
N LEU A 57 -15.51 -14.10 -10.45
CA LEU A 57 -16.11 -13.02 -9.67
C LEU A 57 -16.17 -11.70 -10.46
N GLY A 58 -15.12 -11.40 -11.20
CA GLY A 58 -15.00 -10.20 -12.05
C GLY A 58 -15.35 -10.43 -13.51
N LYS A 59 -16.02 -11.54 -13.87
CA LYS A 59 -16.35 -11.83 -15.27
C LYS A 59 -17.22 -10.73 -15.89
N GLY A 60 -16.76 -10.17 -17.02
CA GLY A 60 -17.42 -9.08 -17.72
C GLY A 60 -17.17 -7.70 -17.09
N LYS A 61 -16.37 -7.61 -16.03
CA LYS A 61 -15.94 -6.36 -15.38
C LYS A 61 -14.58 -5.91 -15.89
N ARG A 62 -14.38 -4.59 -15.98
CA ARG A 62 -13.14 -3.97 -16.42
C ARG A 62 -12.52 -3.13 -15.32
N MET A 63 -11.21 -3.28 -15.14
CA MET A 63 -10.41 -2.43 -14.27
C MET A 63 -9.51 -1.53 -15.10
N GLY A 64 -9.66 -0.21 -14.95
CA GLY A 64 -8.70 0.77 -15.47
C GLY A 64 -7.56 0.99 -14.47
N LEU A 65 -6.32 0.84 -14.92
CA LEU A 65 -5.12 1.12 -14.13
C LEU A 65 -4.46 2.40 -14.65
N ILE A 66 -4.74 3.51 -14.01
CA ILE A 66 -4.31 4.85 -14.43
C ILE A 66 -3.02 5.23 -13.72
N PHE A 67 -1.94 5.38 -14.47
CA PHE A 67 -0.62 5.74 -13.96
C PHE A 67 -0.25 7.16 -14.39
N LEU A 68 -0.25 8.11 -13.44
CA LEU A 68 0.32 9.44 -13.64
C LEU A 68 1.85 9.41 -13.48
N ASN A 69 2.38 8.38 -12.80
CA ASN A 69 3.80 8.13 -12.62
C ASN A 69 4.12 6.65 -12.85
N PRO A 70 5.28 6.31 -13.43
CA PRO A 70 5.62 4.94 -13.75
C PRO A 70 5.78 4.05 -12.52
N SER A 71 5.36 2.79 -12.64
CA SER A 71 5.61 1.75 -11.64
C SER A 71 5.62 0.37 -12.31
N MET A 72 6.62 -0.44 -12.02
CA MET A 72 6.69 -1.81 -12.50
C MET A 72 5.85 -2.75 -11.61
N ARG A 73 6.17 -2.80 -10.32
CA ARG A 73 5.56 -3.76 -9.38
C ARG A 73 4.08 -3.51 -9.16
N THR A 74 3.68 -2.28 -8.88
CA THR A 74 2.27 -1.92 -8.69
C THR A 74 1.44 -2.25 -9.94
N ARG A 75 1.98 -1.94 -11.13
CA ARG A 75 1.32 -2.27 -12.39
C ARG A 75 1.09 -3.77 -12.52
N LEU A 76 2.16 -4.57 -12.46
CA LEU A 76 2.10 -6.00 -12.71
C LEU A 76 1.28 -6.73 -11.65
N SER A 77 1.52 -6.44 -10.36
CA SER A 77 0.79 -7.13 -9.28
C SER A 77 -0.72 -6.86 -9.30
N THR A 78 -1.13 -5.61 -9.56
CA THR A 78 -2.56 -5.28 -9.60
C THR A 78 -3.22 -5.80 -10.86
N GLN A 79 -2.52 -5.78 -12.00
CA GLN A 79 -3.03 -6.37 -13.24
C GLN A 79 -3.25 -7.88 -13.10
N ILE A 80 -2.27 -8.61 -12.54
CA ILE A 80 -2.39 -10.04 -12.28
C ILE A 80 -3.53 -10.33 -11.30
N ALA A 81 -3.66 -9.54 -10.22
CA ALA A 81 -4.73 -9.69 -9.25
C ALA A 81 -6.12 -9.56 -9.87
N ALA A 82 -6.33 -8.55 -10.75
CA ALA A 82 -7.58 -8.36 -11.48
C ALA A 82 -7.86 -9.54 -12.41
N GLN A 83 -6.86 -10.00 -13.17
CA GLN A 83 -6.98 -11.16 -14.08
C GLN A 83 -7.30 -12.45 -13.34
N ASN A 84 -6.70 -12.70 -12.16
CA ASN A 84 -7.02 -13.85 -11.33
C ASN A 84 -8.48 -13.90 -10.87
N LEU A 85 -9.13 -12.73 -10.75
CA LEU A 85 -10.56 -12.61 -10.45
C LEU A 85 -11.46 -12.67 -11.70
N GLY A 86 -10.88 -12.79 -12.90
CA GLY A 86 -11.61 -12.84 -14.16
C GLY A 86 -11.97 -11.47 -14.75
N MET A 87 -11.39 -10.39 -14.24
CA MET A 87 -11.55 -9.04 -14.81
C MET A 87 -10.66 -8.84 -16.04
N GLU A 88 -11.11 -7.99 -16.96
CA GLU A 88 -10.24 -7.36 -17.94
C GLU A 88 -9.48 -6.19 -17.28
N ALA A 89 -8.16 -6.19 -17.33
CA ALA A 89 -7.32 -5.12 -16.78
C ALA A 89 -6.63 -4.33 -17.88
N ILE A 90 -6.96 -3.06 -18.00
CA ILE A 90 -6.42 -2.14 -19.01
C ILE A 90 -5.53 -1.11 -18.33
N VAL A 91 -4.28 -1.02 -18.76
CA VAL A 91 -3.29 -0.09 -18.21
C VAL A 91 -3.14 1.12 -19.11
N PHE A 92 -3.24 2.30 -18.51
CA PHE A 92 -3.06 3.59 -19.16
C PHE A 92 -2.01 4.41 -18.42
N ASN A 93 -0.91 4.76 -19.10
CA ASN A 93 0.11 5.65 -18.57
C ASN A 93 -0.18 7.07 -19.08
N ALA A 94 -0.80 7.90 -18.27
CA ALA A 94 -1.27 9.22 -18.68
C ALA A 94 -0.17 10.10 -19.30
N SER A 95 1.09 9.97 -18.83
CA SER A 95 2.22 10.73 -19.35
C SER A 95 2.77 10.26 -20.70
N LYS A 96 2.35 9.07 -21.20
CA LYS A 96 2.89 8.45 -22.44
C LYS A 96 1.83 8.08 -23.46
N ASP A 97 0.67 7.57 -22.95
CA ASP A 97 -0.38 7.00 -23.78
C ASP A 97 -1.49 8.02 -24.07
N GLY A 98 -1.44 9.20 -23.41
CA GLY A 98 -2.43 10.26 -23.55
C GLY A 98 -1.80 11.66 -23.54
N TRP A 99 -2.57 12.60 -23.11
CA TRP A 99 -2.20 14.01 -22.99
C TRP A 99 -2.20 14.47 -21.54
N ALA A 100 -1.64 15.66 -21.29
CA ALA A 100 -1.61 16.26 -19.97
C ALA A 100 -3.03 16.69 -19.55
N MET A 101 -3.43 16.24 -18.33
CA MET A 101 -4.71 16.60 -17.73
C MET A 101 -4.58 17.87 -16.88
N GLU A 102 -5.65 18.65 -16.87
CA GLU A 102 -5.83 19.81 -16.00
C GLU A 102 -6.60 19.40 -14.73
N PHE A 103 -6.10 19.84 -13.57
CA PHE A 103 -6.70 19.54 -12.26
C PHE A 103 -7.13 20.80 -11.50
N GLU A 104 -6.88 22.02 -12.03
CA GLU A 104 -7.26 23.27 -11.38
C GLU A 104 -8.70 23.64 -11.66
N ASP A 105 -9.50 23.86 -10.61
CA ASP A 105 -10.86 24.35 -10.77
C ASP A 105 -10.86 25.79 -11.34
N GLY A 106 -11.61 26.00 -12.43
CA GLY A 106 -11.70 27.28 -13.11
C GLY A 106 -10.50 27.65 -13.97
N ALA A 107 -9.59 26.70 -14.25
CA ALA A 107 -8.46 26.92 -15.14
C ALA A 107 -8.90 27.40 -16.53
N VAL A 108 -8.20 28.38 -17.07
CA VAL A 108 -8.31 28.75 -18.49
C VAL A 108 -7.34 27.87 -19.26
N MET A 109 -7.87 26.88 -19.98
CA MET A 109 -7.08 25.85 -20.66
C MET A 109 -6.44 26.35 -21.96
N ASN A 110 -5.64 27.43 -21.88
CA ASN A 110 -4.89 28.00 -22.97
C ASN A 110 -3.38 27.64 -22.95
N GLY A 111 -3.00 26.69 -22.09
CA GLY A 111 -1.63 26.19 -21.89
C GLY A 111 -1.38 24.85 -22.56
N THR A 112 -0.65 23.95 -21.86
CA THR A 112 -0.20 22.64 -22.36
C THR A 112 -1.11 21.49 -21.98
N THR A 113 -2.07 21.68 -21.08
CA THR A 113 -3.07 20.68 -20.69
C THR A 113 -4.18 20.60 -21.73
N ALA A 114 -4.57 19.38 -22.14
CA ALA A 114 -5.52 19.17 -23.23
C ALA A 114 -6.93 18.80 -22.77
N GLU A 115 -7.08 18.26 -21.58
CA GLU A 115 -8.37 17.81 -21.06
C GLU A 115 -8.46 18.06 -19.55
N HIS A 116 -9.62 18.51 -19.09
CA HIS A 116 -9.84 18.71 -17.65
C HIS A 116 -10.33 17.41 -17.00
N ILE A 117 -9.92 17.15 -15.75
CA ILE A 117 -10.32 15.96 -15.00
C ILE A 117 -11.84 15.81 -14.85
N LYS A 118 -12.58 16.93 -14.84
CA LYS A 118 -14.06 16.94 -14.79
C LYS A 118 -14.70 16.30 -16.02
N ASP A 119 -13.98 16.28 -17.14
CA ASP A 119 -14.43 15.66 -18.38
C ASP A 119 -13.88 14.24 -18.51
N ALA A 120 -12.58 14.06 -18.23
CA ALA A 120 -11.92 12.75 -18.33
C ALA A 120 -12.44 11.71 -17.33
N ALA A 121 -12.60 12.08 -16.06
CA ALA A 121 -12.95 11.09 -15.03
C ALA A 121 -14.35 10.45 -15.22
N PRO A 122 -15.43 11.19 -15.58
CA PRO A 122 -16.72 10.57 -15.91
C PRO A 122 -16.64 9.61 -17.11
N ILE A 123 -15.85 9.95 -18.13
CA ILE A 123 -15.63 9.08 -19.30
C ILE A 123 -14.95 7.79 -18.88
N LEU A 124 -13.91 7.85 -18.03
CA LEU A 124 -13.28 6.68 -17.45
C LEU A 124 -14.28 5.84 -16.65
N GLY A 125 -15.21 6.49 -15.91
CA GLY A 125 -16.30 5.84 -15.20
C GLY A 125 -17.29 5.10 -16.11
N ASN A 126 -17.44 5.52 -17.37
CA ASN A 126 -18.25 4.81 -18.37
C ASN A 126 -17.53 3.61 -18.99
N TYR A 127 -16.20 3.61 -19.00
CA TYR A 127 -15.40 2.54 -19.61
C TYR A 127 -15.05 1.42 -18.63
N PHE A 128 -14.97 1.73 -17.35
CA PHE A 128 -14.47 0.83 -16.31
C PHE A 128 -15.49 0.65 -15.17
N ASP A 129 -15.40 -0.48 -14.49
CA ASP A 129 -16.16 -0.76 -13.26
C ASP A 129 -15.39 -0.38 -11.99
N ILE A 130 -14.06 -0.40 -12.06
CA ILE A 130 -13.14 -0.02 -10.97
C ILE A 130 -11.97 0.74 -11.58
N LEU A 131 -11.53 1.82 -10.94
CA LEU A 131 -10.28 2.50 -11.28
C LEU A 131 -9.21 2.26 -10.20
N GLY A 132 -8.06 1.79 -10.63
CA GLY A 132 -6.83 1.90 -9.87
C GLY A 132 -6.07 3.16 -10.29
N VAL A 133 -5.85 4.10 -9.36
CA VAL A 133 -5.22 5.38 -9.68
C VAL A 133 -3.90 5.51 -8.91
N ARG A 134 -2.82 5.74 -9.65
CA ARG A 134 -1.52 6.09 -9.09
C ARG A 134 -1.23 7.55 -9.31
N THR A 135 -1.29 8.31 -8.24
CA THR A 135 -0.81 9.70 -8.19
C THR A 135 0.51 9.72 -7.42
N PHE A 136 1.29 10.76 -7.58
CA PHE A 136 2.56 10.89 -6.87
C PHE A 136 2.75 12.35 -6.47
N PRO A 137 3.29 12.66 -5.29
CA PRO A 137 3.47 14.03 -4.87
C PRO A 137 4.47 14.74 -5.78
N ASN A 138 4.29 16.04 -5.95
CA ASN A 138 5.25 16.89 -6.66
C ASN A 138 6.43 17.28 -5.77
N LEU A 139 6.32 17.11 -4.45
CA LEU A 139 7.28 17.50 -3.41
C LEU A 139 7.64 19.00 -3.41
N LYS A 140 6.74 19.85 -3.91
CA LYS A 140 6.91 21.30 -3.96
C LYS A 140 5.96 22.03 -3.03
N ASN A 141 4.70 21.62 -3.03
CA ASN A 141 3.65 22.19 -2.20
C ASN A 141 3.07 21.11 -1.29
N ARG A 142 3.39 21.21 0.03
CA ARG A 142 2.91 20.23 1.02
C ARG A 142 1.40 20.24 1.17
N GLU A 143 0.75 21.41 1.13
CA GLU A 143 -0.70 21.52 1.31
C GLU A 143 -1.45 20.82 0.18
N GLU A 144 -1.01 20.98 -1.06
CA GLU A 144 -1.60 20.31 -2.22
C GLU A 144 -1.40 18.80 -2.17
N ASP A 145 -0.15 18.37 -1.94
CA ASP A 145 0.18 16.96 -1.87
C ASP A 145 -0.56 16.27 -0.70
N TYR A 146 -0.55 16.89 0.49
CA TYR A 146 -1.23 16.36 1.68
C TYR A 146 -2.75 16.54 1.66
N GLY A 147 -3.26 17.40 0.80
CA GLY A 147 -4.69 17.51 0.45
C GLY A 147 -5.17 16.42 -0.51
N GLU A 148 -4.27 15.58 -1.05
CA GLU A 148 -4.61 14.49 -2.00
C GLU A 148 -5.45 14.98 -3.20
N LYS A 149 -5.17 16.20 -3.68
CA LYS A 149 -5.99 16.91 -4.67
C LYS A 149 -6.33 16.05 -5.88
N ILE A 150 -5.33 15.42 -6.48
CA ILE A 150 -5.52 14.65 -7.72
C ILE A 150 -6.39 13.41 -7.46
N LEU A 151 -6.08 12.62 -6.43
CA LEU A 151 -6.84 11.41 -6.10
C LEU A 151 -8.31 11.75 -5.75
N ASN A 152 -8.51 12.83 -5.00
CA ASN A 152 -9.84 13.30 -4.62
C ASN A 152 -10.68 13.74 -5.82
N GLN A 153 -10.08 14.25 -6.88
CA GLN A 153 -10.80 14.61 -8.10
C GLN A 153 -11.25 13.38 -8.89
N PHE A 154 -10.40 12.35 -9.02
CA PHE A 154 -10.84 11.07 -9.57
C PHE A 154 -11.99 10.48 -8.75
N LEU A 155 -11.89 10.49 -7.42
CA LEU A 155 -12.95 10.01 -6.52
C LEU A 155 -14.26 10.78 -6.71
N LYS A 156 -14.17 12.10 -6.87
CA LYS A 156 -15.34 12.99 -6.99
C LYS A 156 -16.05 12.83 -8.33
N TYR A 157 -15.33 12.63 -9.43
CA TYR A 157 -15.90 12.76 -10.76
C TYR A 157 -16.06 11.44 -11.51
N SER A 158 -15.37 10.34 -11.14
CA SER A 158 -15.47 9.08 -11.88
C SER A 158 -16.79 8.33 -11.68
N GLY A 159 -17.44 8.49 -10.53
CA GLY A 159 -18.69 7.81 -10.19
C GLY A 159 -18.56 6.31 -9.89
N ILE A 160 -17.38 5.74 -9.96
CA ILE A 160 -17.09 4.32 -9.73
C ILE A 160 -16.06 4.11 -8.61
N PRO A 161 -15.92 2.90 -8.06
CA PRO A 161 -14.92 2.60 -7.04
C PRO A 161 -13.50 2.95 -7.44
N ILE A 162 -12.75 3.54 -6.50
CA ILE A 162 -11.35 3.89 -6.65
C ILE A 162 -10.47 3.04 -5.72
N VAL A 163 -9.40 2.49 -6.26
CA VAL A 163 -8.30 1.88 -5.52
C VAL A 163 -7.06 2.77 -5.65
N SER A 164 -6.56 3.29 -4.54
CA SER A 164 -5.28 4.00 -4.54
C SER A 164 -4.14 3.03 -4.76
N LEU A 165 -3.46 3.16 -5.88
CA LEU A 165 -2.27 2.37 -6.20
C LEU A 165 -1.00 2.93 -5.55
N GLU A 166 -1.00 4.18 -5.22
CA GLU A 166 -0.12 5.01 -4.41
C GLU A 166 -0.59 6.46 -4.60
N SER A 167 -0.65 7.21 -3.51
CA SER A 167 -1.03 8.62 -3.54
C SER A 167 0.10 9.51 -3.03
N ALA A 168 -0.18 10.78 -2.88
CA ALA A 168 0.81 11.71 -2.36
C ALA A 168 1.21 11.40 -0.91
N THR A 169 0.30 10.88 -0.09
CA THR A 169 0.53 10.68 1.35
C THR A 169 0.53 9.23 1.80
N VAL A 170 -0.06 8.28 1.04
CA VAL A 170 -0.17 6.88 1.45
C VAL A 170 0.00 5.89 0.28
N HIS A 171 0.35 4.65 0.61
CA HIS A 171 0.42 3.53 -0.34
C HIS A 171 -0.29 2.30 0.27
N PRO A 172 -1.64 2.30 0.32
CA PRO A 172 -2.39 1.35 1.14
C PRO A 172 -2.21 -0.12 0.71
N LEU A 173 -2.10 -0.41 -0.60
CA LEU A 173 -1.82 -1.77 -1.08
C LEU A 173 -0.44 -2.27 -0.67
N GLN A 174 0.57 -1.38 -0.60
CA GLN A 174 1.89 -1.75 -0.09
C GLN A 174 1.81 -2.10 1.39
N SER A 175 1.18 -1.24 2.18
CA SER A 175 1.14 -1.46 3.63
C SER A 175 0.27 -2.66 4.03
N LEU A 176 -0.80 -2.95 3.30
CA LEU A 176 -1.50 -4.23 3.46
C LEU A 176 -0.56 -5.41 3.13
N THR A 177 0.24 -5.29 2.07
CA THR A 177 1.25 -6.29 1.70
C THR A 177 2.26 -6.50 2.84
N ASP A 178 2.72 -5.42 3.46
CA ASP A 178 3.69 -5.46 4.56
C ASP A 178 3.11 -6.22 5.76
N ILE A 179 1.86 -5.92 6.14
CA ILE A 179 1.17 -6.60 7.25
C ILE A 179 0.90 -8.08 6.93
N ILE A 180 0.52 -8.43 5.69
CA ILE A 180 0.38 -9.81 5.25
C ILE A 180 1.72 -10.54 5.42
N THR A 181 2.81 -9.94 4.97
CA THR A 181 4.15 -10.54 5.04
C THR A 181 4.60 -10.74 6.48
N ILE A 182 4.41 -9.74 7.35
CA ILE A 182 4.67 -9.90 8.80
C ILE A 182 3.83 -11.04 9.38
N SER A 183 2.55 -11.11 9.01
CA SER A 183 1.62 -12.13 9.55
C SER A 183 2.01 -13.56 9.17
N GLU A 184 2.65 -13.77 8.02
CA GLU A 184 3.13 -15.09 7.59
C GLU A 184 4.29 -15.61 8.45
N HIS A 185 5.02 -14.73 9.12
CA HIS A 185 6.15 -15.06 9.99
C HIS A 185 5.74 -15.09 11.47
N LEU A 186 4.45 -15.02 11.80
CA LEU A 186 3.94 -15.16 13.16
C LEU A 186 3.49 -16.59 13.45
N PRO A 187 3.48 -17.02 14.73
CA PRO A 187 3.92 -16.30 15.94
C PRO A 187 5.45 -16.28 16.13
N ILE A 188 5.95 -15.23 16.76
CA ILE A 188 7.33 -15.19 17.23
C ILE A 188 7.45 -15.95 18.55
N LYS A 189 8.43 -16.85 18.63
CA LYS A 189 8.66 -17.68 19.83
C LYS A 189 8.86 -16.79 21.06
N ASN A 190 8.12 -17.11 22.13
CA ASN A 190 8.17 -16.44 23.43
C ASN A 190 7.75 -14.96 23.42
N LYS A 191 7.03 -14.48 22.41
CA LYS A 191 6.49 -13.12 22.35
C LYS A 191 5.00 -13.11 22.08
N THR A 192 4.27 -12.23 22.74
CA THR A 192 2.85 -11.97 22.50
C THR A 192 2.64 -11.03 21.32
N LYS A 193 3.59 -10.11 21.10
CA LYS A 193 3.61 -9.17 19.98
C LYS A 193 5.02 -9.11 19.41
N PRO A 194 5.17 -9.08 18.06
CA PRO A 194 6.45 -8.81 17.42
C PRO A 194 6.86 -7.36 17.65
N LYS A 195 8.15 -7.09 17.73
CA LYS A 195 8.70 -5.75 17.65
C LYS A 195 8.99 -5.42 16.18
N VAL A 196 8.27 -4.44 15.66
CA VAL A 196 8.38 -3.96 14.29
C VAL A 196 9.05 -2.58 14.30
N VAL A 197 10.11 -2.42 13.52
CA VAL A 197 10.84 -1.16 13.39
C VAL A 197 10.71 -0.66 11.96
N LEU A 198 10.24 0.58 11.79
CA LEU A 198 10.43 1.34 10.56
C LEU A 198 11.67 2.21 10.74
N THR A 199 12.71 1.98 9.95
CA THR A 199 13.92 2.82 10.00
C THR A 199 14.12 3.62 8.73
N TRP A 200 14.41 4.91 8.90
CA TRP A 200 14.89 5.76 7.82
C TRP A 200 16.24 5.25 7.29
N ALA A 201 16.49 5.42 6.00
CA ALA A 201 17.76 5.13 5.36
C ALA A 201 18.14 6.24 4.37
N PRO A 202 19.44 6.44 4.09
CA PRO A 202 19.90 7.43 3.11
C PRO A 202 19.40 7.15 1.70
N HIS A 203 19.30 8.19 0.88
CA HIS A 203 19.00 8.08 -0.54
C HIS A 203 19.61 9.23 -1.33
N VAL A 204 19.82 9.06 -2.64
CA VAL A 204 20.48 10.03 -3.52
C VAL A 204 19.58 11.21 -3.92
N LYS A 205 18.31 11.13 -3.65
CA LYS A 205 17.32 12.19 -3.91
C LYS A 205 16.19 12.13 -2.89
N PRO A 206 15.46 13.22 -2.65
CA PRO A 206 14.29 13.19 -1.78
C PRO A 206 13.23 12.24 -2.33
N LEU A 207 12.66 11.41 -1.45
CA LEU A 207 11.54 10.53 -1.76
C LEU A 207 10.30 10.99 -0.98
N PRO A 208 9.09 10.68 -1.47
CA PRO A 208 7.85 10.95 -0.76
C PRO A 208 7.77 10.22 0.58
N GLN A 209 6.97 10.76 1.48
CA GLN A 209 6.68 10.16 2.78
C GLN A 209 5.59 9.08 2.70
N CYS A 210 4.92 8.93 1.55
CA CYS A 210 3.71 8.13 1.40
C CYS A 210 3.86 6.68 1.87
N VAL A 211 4.98 6.01 1.58
CA VAL A 211 5.21 4.62 2.02
C VAL A 211 5.40 4.57 3.53
N ALA A 212 6.25 5.43 4.10
CA ALA A 212 6.51 5.47 5.53
C ALA A 212 5.27 5.87 6.34
N ASN A 213 4.52 6.87 5.86
CA ASN A 213 3.24 7.27 6.43
C ASN A 213 2.25 6.09 6.45
N SER A 214 2.08 5.45 5.30
CA SER A 214 1.14 4.36 5.14
C SER A 214 1.52 3.14 6.00
N PHE A 215 2.79 2.75 5.99
CA PHE A 215 3.28 1.69 6.88
C PHE A 215 2.96 2.00 8.34
N SER A 216 3.23 3.23 8.77
CA SER A 216 2.99 3.66 10.16
C SER A 216 1.51 3.58 10.55
N GLU A 217 0.61 4.11 9.71
CA GLU A 217 -0.83 4.06 10.04
C GLU A 217 -1.38 2.64 10.03
N TRP A 218 -0.86 1.75 9.15
CA TRP A 218 -1.30 0.37 9.05
C TRP A 218 -0.84 -0.46 10.25
N VAL A 219 0.45 -0.38 10.66
CA VAL A 219 0.96 -1.10 11.83
C VAL A 219 0.24 -0.66 13.10
N ASN A 220 0.03 0.66 13.28
CA ASN A 220 -0.74 1.18 14.40
C ASN A 220 -2.19 0.69 14.42
N THR A 221 -2.86 0.69 13.26
CA THR A 221 -4.27 0.26 13.18
C THR A 221 -4.42 -1.24 13.33
N TRP A 222 -3.48 -2.02 12.81
CA TRP A 222 -3.42 -3.48 13.01
C TRP A 222 -3.25 -3.84 14.49
N GLY A 223 -2.46 -3.07 15.25
CA GLY A 223 -2.41 -3.12 16.72
C GLY A 223 -1.77 -4.38 17.33
N HIS A 224 -1.22 -5.27 16.52
CA HIS A 224 -0.61 -6.53 16.96
C HIS A 224 0.91 -6.49 17.07
N ALA A 225 1.53 -5.30 17.06
CA ALA A 225 2.98 -5.12 17.16
C ALA A 225 3.36 -4.10 18.23
N GLU A 226 4.56 -4.23 18.79
CA GLU A 226 5.30 -3.12 19.38
C GLU A 226 5.93 -2.36 18.23
N PHE A 227 5.57 -1.08 18.02
CA PHE A 227 5.97 -0.33 16.83
C PHE A 227 6.88 0.85 17.17
N ILE A 228 8.05 0.88 16.53
CA ILE A 228 9.04 1.94 16.69
C ILE A 228 9.39 2.51 15.32
N ILE A 229 9.46 3.85 15.25
CA ILE A 229 9.97 4.59 14.09
C ILE A 229 11.32 5.19 14.47
N ALA A 230 12.36 4.84 13.70
CA ALA A 230 13.70 5.39 13.86
C ALA A 230 14.06 6.27 12.66
N ASN A 231 14.28 7.56 12.92
CA ASN A 231 14.68 8.51 11.87
C ASN A 231 15.66 9.54 12.42
N PRO A 232 16.49 10.16 11.56
CA PRO A 232 17.33 11.28 11.97
C PRO A 232 16.50 12.46 12.48
N GLU A 233 17.10 13.30 13.29
CA GLU A 233 16.48 14.55 13.72
C GLU A 233 16.02 15.37 12.51
N GLY A 234 14.81 15.90 12.60
CA GLY A 234 14.16 16.68 11.54
C GLY A 234 13.45 15.85 10.46
N TYR A 235 13.53 14.52 10.48
CA TYR A 235 12.82 13.63 9.55
C TYR A 235 11.57 12.99 10.14
N ASP A 236 10.98 13.59 11.17
CA ASP A 236 9.74 13.10 11.73
C ASP A 236 8.61 13.13 10.68
N LEU A 237 7.81 12.07 10.67
CA LEU A 237 6.60 12.00 9.86
C LEU A 237 5.46 12.80 10.51
N ASP A 238 4.44 13.14 9.73
CA ASP A 238 3.24 13.80 10.26
C ASP A 238 2.55 12.92 11.32
N LYS A 239 2.24 13.51 12.46
CA LYS A 239 1.61 12.85 13.63
C LYS A 239 0.29 12.15 13.32
N ARG A 240 -0.43 12.60 12.28
CA ARG A 240 -1.67 11.95 11.84
C ARG A 240 -1.48 10.51 11.39
N PHE A 241 -0.26 10.14 10.95
CA PHE A 241 0.09 8.77 10.54
C PHE A 241 0.82 7.98 11.63
N THR A 242 1.65 8.65 12.43
CA THR A 242 2.48 7.98 13.43
C THR A 242 1.72 7.64 14.71
N LYS A 243 0.67 8.41 15.04
CA LYS A 243 -0.21 8.17 16.20
C LYS A 243 0.56 7.79 17.46
N ASP A 244 0.41 6.52 17.91
CA ASP A 244 0.95 5.97 19.15
C ASP A 244 2.32 5.31 18.99
N ALA A 245 2.94 5.37 17.80
CA ALA A 245 4.26 4.81 17.57
C ALA A 245 5.32 5.48 18.43
N THR A 246 6.25 4.71 18.98
CA THR A 246 7.43 5.26 19.63
C THR A 246 8.38 5.80 18.56
N ILE A 247 8.76 7.08 18.65
CA ILE A 247 9.70 7.71 17.72
C ILE A 247 11.04 7.92 18.42
N THR A 248 12.15 7.61 17.73
CA THR A 248 13.50 7.79 18.27
C THR A 248 14.48 8.21 17.18
N ASN A 249 15.45 9.07 17.55
CA ASN A 249 16.59 9.42 16.68
C ASN A 249 17.79 8.48 16.89
N ASN A 250 17.62 7.41 17.67
CA ASN A 250 18.66 6.40 17.93
C ASN A 250 18.31 5.08 17.25
N GLN A 251 18.89 4.85 16.06
CA GLN A 251 18.65 3.64 15.27
C GLN A 251 19.06 2.37 16.04
N ALA A 252 20.19 2.37 16.75
CA ALA A 252 20.65 1.20 17.50
C ALA A 252 19.69 0.83 18.65
N HIS A 253 19.13 1.83 19.33
CA HIS A 253 18.12 1.60 20.36
C HIS A 253 16.83 1.02 19.76
N ALA A 254 16.39 1.50 18.60
CA ALA A 254 15.21 0.97 17.94
C ALA A 254 15.40 -0.49 17.50
N LEU A 255 16.56 -0.81 16.94
CA LEU A 255 16.90 -2.14 16.40
C LEU A 255 17.05 -3.21 17.50
N LYS A 256 17.37 -2.83 18.75
CA LYS A 256 17.54 -3.80 19.82
C LYS A 256 16.30 -4.69 19.97
N ASP A 257 16.50 -6.02 19.94
CA ASP A 257 15.47 -7.05 20.05
C ASP A 257 14.33 -6.95 19.01
N ALA A 258 14.55 -6.24 17.89
CA ALA A 258 13.58 -6.16 16.79
C ALA A 258 13.38 -7.54 16.12
N ASP A 259 12.13 -7.83 15.74
CA ASP A 259 11.75 -9.05 15.01
C ASP A 259 11.57 -8.77 13.51
N PHE A 260 11.15 -7.55 13.17
CA PHE A 260 11.03 -7.08 11.79
C PHE A 260 11.60 -5.66 11.67
N VAL A 261 12.33 -5.43 10.60
CA VAL A 261 12.91 -4.13 10.27
C VAL A 261 12.50 -3.74 8.84
N SER A 262 11.60 -2.79 8.72
CA SER A 262 11.25 -2.18 7.45
C SER A 262 12.13 -0.95 7.21
N VAL A 263 12.81 -0.92 6.07
CA VAL A 263 13.75 0.14 5.72
C VAL A 263 13.17 1.03 4.64
N LYS A 264 13.20 2.35 4.82
CA LYS A 264 12.71 3.28 3.81
C LYS A 264 13.35 4.65 3.94
N ASN A 265 13.61 5.27 2.79
CA ASN A 265 13.90 6.70 2.74
C ASN A 265 12.61 7.52 2.65
N TRP A 266 12.62 8.70 3.25
CA TRP A 266 11.65 9.76 3.04
C TRP A 266 12.29 11.13 3.22
N SER A 267 11.74 12.15 2.54
CA SER A 267 12.20 13.53 2.63
C SER A 267 11.64 14.24 3.88
N ASN A 268 12.20 15.38 4.20
CA ASN A 268 11.79 16.18 5.34
C ASN A 268 10.33 16.66 5.19
N TYR A 269 9.56 16.61 6.28
CA TYR A 269 8.17 17.06 6.33
C TYR A 269 8.05 18.58 6.49
N ASN A 270 8.88 19.20 7.33
CA ASN A 270 8.82 20.64 7.61
C ASN A 270 9.45 21.44 6.46
N ASP A 271 10.66 21.06 6.04
CA ASP A 271 11.31 21.51 4.80
C ASP A 271 10.87 20.60 3.65
N TYR A 272 9.61 20.68 3.31
CA TYR A 272 8.91 19.70 2.49
C TYR A 272 9.64 19.36 1.18
N GLY A 273 9.82 18.06 0.97
CA GLY A 273 10.46 17.54 -0.25
C GLY A 273 11.97 17.76 -0.32
N LYS A 274 12.61 18.27 0.74
CA LYS A 274 14.06 18.46 0.78
C LYS A 274 14.75 17.33 1.54
N MET A 275 16.03 17.18 1.26
CA MET A 275 16.97 16.42 2.07
C MET A 275 17.80 17.41 2.87
N ILE A 276 17.80 17.22 4.19
CA ILE A 276 18.67 17.97 5.10
C ILE A 276 19.85 17.09 5.51
N PRO A 277 21.01 17.68 5.83
CA PRO A 277 22.15 16.92 6.33
C PRO A 277 21.78 16.11 7.57
N VAL A 278 22.21 14.85 7.60
CA VAL A 278 21.99 13.96 8.75
C VAL A 278 23.32 13.59 9.38
N GLY A 279 23.38 13.58 10.71
CA GLY A 279 24.51 13.04 11.43
C GLY A 279 24.45 11.51 11.50
N GLY A 280 25.62 10.88 11.56
CA GLY A 280 25.74 9.44 11.72
C GLY A 280 25.52 8.63 10.43
N ASP A 281 25.69 7.33 10.56
CA ASP A 281 25.46 6.36 9.49
C ASP A 281 24.08 5.69 9.69
N TRP A 282 23.17 5.89 8.73
CA TRP A 282 21.81 5.35 8.74
C TRP A 282 21.61 4.19 7.77
N MET A 283 22.62 3.85 6.95
CA MET A 283 22.52 2.64 6.12
C MET A 283 22.41 1.41 7.01
N LEU A 284 21.50 0.50 6.70
CA LEU A 284 21.36 -0.75 7.45
C LEU A 284 22.43 -1.77 7.00
N THR A 285 23.19 -2.29 7.96
CA THR A 285 24.27 -3.25 7.75
C THR A 285 24.13 -4.47 8.67
N ASN A 286 24.77 -5.59 8.35
CA ASN A 286 24.79 -6.78 9.19
C ASN A 286 25.25 -6.48 10.62
N LYS A 287 26.29 -5.66 10.78
CA LYS A 287 26.78 -5.25 12.11
C LYS A 287 25.69 -4.57 12.95
N LYS A 288 24.86 -3.73 12.34
CA LYS A 288 23.76 -3.07 13.05
C LYS A 288 22.62 -4.04 13.41
N LEU A 289 22.47 -5.13 12.67
CA LEU A 289 21.46 -6.14 12.91
C LEU A 289 21.82 -7.14 14.00
N GLU A 290 23.08 -7.20 14.45
CA GLU A 290 23.51 -8.12 15.53
C GLU A 290 22.74 -7.94 16.84
N VAL A 291 22.19 -6.75 17.08
CA VAL A 291 21.41 -6.45 18.30
C VAL A 291 19.93 -6.82 18.18
N THR A 292 19.48 -7.27 17.01
CA THR A 292 18.09 -7.66 16.75
C THR A 292 17.80 -9.08 17.23
N ASN A 293 16.54 -9.45 17.26
CA ASN A 293 16.14 -10.84 17.48
C ASN A 293 16.12 -11.62 16.16
N ASN A 294 17.25 -11.67 15.46
CA ASN A 294 17.35 -12.25 14.11
C ASN A 294 16.28 -11.71 13.16
N ALA A 295 16.16 -10.39 13.11
CA ALA A 295 15.06 -9.69 12.47
C ALA A 295 14.91 -10.04 10.98
N LYS A 296 13.67 -10.17 10.53
CA LYS A 296 13.35 -10.22 9.11
C LYS A 296 13.40 -8.81 8.52
N ILE A 297 14.07 -8.69 7.37
CA ILE A 297 14.34 -7.41 6.72
C ILE A 297 13.38 -7.20 5.57
N MET A 298 12.70 -6.04 5.57
CA MET A 298 11.67 -5.65 4.62
C MET A 298 12.05 -4.35 3.90
N HIS A 299 11.68 -4.26 2.65
CA HIS A 299 11.79 -3.05 1.83
C HIS A 299 10.85 -3.13 0.63
N CYS A 300 9.99 -2.16 0.45
CA CYS A 300 8.97 -2.14 -0.61
C CYS A 300 9.52 -2.14 -2.05
N LEU A 301 10.85 -2.04 -2.23
CA LEU A 301 11.54 -1.92 -3.50
C LEU A 301 11.02 -0.74 -4.39
N PRO A 302 11.83 -0.16 -5.28
CA PRO A 302 13.25 -0.47 -5.51
C PRO A 302 14.13 -0.01 -4.35
N VAL A 303 15.20 -0.75 -4.09
CA VAL A 303 16.21 -0.44 -3.09
C VAL A 303 17.50 -0.02 -3.75
N ARG A 304 18.22 0.90 -3.13
CA ARG A 304 19.59 1.24 -3.54
C ARG A 304 20.60 0.48 -2.67
N ARG A 305 21.16 -0.56 -3.27
CA ARG A 305 22.19 -1.38 -2.63
C ARG A 305 23.38 -0.53 -2.22
N ASN A 306 23.90 -0.76 -1.03
CA ASN A 306 25.03 -0.05 -0.42
C ASN A 306 24.81 1.47 -0.25
N VAL A 307 23.53 1.87 -0.21
CA VAL A 307 23.06 3.22 0.16
C VAL A 307 22.00 3.13 1.25
N GLU A 308 20.90 2.40 0.99
CA GLU A 308 19.83 2.17 1.97
C GLU A 308 20.14 0.94 2.83
N LEU A 309 20.49 -0.17 2.19
CA LEU A 309 20.91 -1.42 2.81
C LEU A 309 22.19 -1.93 2.12
N SER A 310 23.06 -2.59 2.91
CA SER A 310 24.23 -3.26 2.33
C SER A 310 23.81 -4.50 1.52
N ASP A 311 24.66 -4.90 0.56
CA ASP A 311 24.45 -6.13 -0.21
C ASP A 311 24.31 -7.35 0.69
N GLU A 312 25.14 -7.46 1.72
CA GLU A 312 25.12 -8.57 2.67
C GLU A 312 23.76 -8.72 3.39
N VAL A 313 23.10 -7.60 3.72
CA VAL A 313 21.77 -7.60 4.33
C VAL A 313 20.72 -8.06 3.32
N LEU A 314 20.76 -7.51 2.10
CA LEU A 314 19.78 -7.82 1.06
C LEU A 314 19.85 -9.26 0.55
N ASP A 315 21.07 -9.84 0.57
CA ASP A 315 21.33 -11.19 0.07
C ASP A 315 21.31 -12.25 1.22
N SER A 316 20.98 -11.83 2.46
CA SER A 316 20.86 -12.73 3.60
C SER A 316 19.56 -13.53 3.62
N ASP A 317 19.55 -14.66 4.33
CA ASP A 317 18.35 -15.49 4.58
C ASP A 317 17.26 -14.75 5.40
N ASN A 318 17.62 -13.65 6.04
CA ASN A 318 16.69 -12.81 6.78
C ASN A 318 16.00 -11.75 5.90
N SER A 319 16.48 -11.53 4.69
CA SER A 319 15.85 -10.62 3.73
C SER A 319 14.61 -11.25 3.11
N ILE A 320 13.45 -10.72 3.45
CA ILE A 320 12.15 -11.16 2.91
C ILE A 320 11.57 -10.18 1.87
N VAL A 321 12.41 -9.33 1.30
CA VAL A 321 11.99 -8.29 0.32
C VAL A 321 11.35 -8.87 -0.94
N THR A 322 11.77 -10.06 -1.38
CA THR A 322 11.19 -10.73 -2.56
C THR A 322 9.83 -11.35 -2.22
N GLU A 323 9.69 -11.92 -1.04
CA GLU A 323 8.43 -12.44 -0.53
C GLU A 323 7.41 -11.31 -0.35
N GLU A 324 7.80 -10.21 0.30
CA GLU A 324 7.03 -8.99 0.41
C GLU A 324 6.55 -8.49 -0.96
N ALA A 325 7.46 -8.40 -1.94
CA ALA A 325 7.09 -7.99 -3.30
C ALA A 325 6.10 -8.95 -3.97
N GLY A 326 6.19 -10.26 -3.72
CA GLY A 326 5.27 -11.27 -4.22
C GLY A 326 3.87 -11.14 -3.60
N ASN A 327 3.78 -10.84 -2.32
CA ASN A 327 2.51 -10.67 -1.60
C ASN A 327 1.65 -9.51 -2.09
N ARG A 328 2.20 -8.59 -2.90
CA ARG A 328 1.44 -7.49 -3.53
C ARG A 328 0.30 -7.98 -4.42
N VAL A 329 0.45 -9.13 -5.07
CA VAL A 329 -0.62 -9.73 -5.89
C VAL A 329 -1.81 -10.08 -4.99
N TRP A 330 -1.55 -10.75 -3.88
CA TRP A 330 -2.58 -11.26 -2.99
C TRP A 330 -3.27 -10.14 -2.20
N ALA A 331 -2.52 -9.10 -1.80
CA ALA A 331 -3.08 -7.90 -1.21
C ALA A 331 -4.05 -7.20 -2.17
N ALA A 332 -3.65 -6.97 -3.42
CA ALA A 332 -4.51 -6.37 -4.43
C ALA A 332 -5.73 -7.25 -4.74
N GLN A 333 -5.54 -8.57 -4.84
CA GLN A 333 -6.64 -9.51 -5.12
C GLN A 333 -7.67 -9.54 -4.01
N ALA A 334 -7.25 -9.50 -2.74
CA ALA A 334 -8.14 -9.43 -1.60
C ALA A 334 -8.98 -8.14 -1.59
N VAL A 335 -8.36 -7.00 -1.87
CA VAL A 335 -9.06 -5.71 -1.98
C VAL A 335 -10.07 -5.72 -3.13
N LEU A 336 -9.64 -6.13 -4.33
CA LEU A 336 -10.52 -6.18 -5.49
C LEU A 336 -11.69 -7.14 -5.31
N SER A 337 -11.48 -8.29 -4.67
CA SER A 337 -12.57 -9.23 -4.40
C SER A 337 -13.62 -8.64 -3.45
N ASN A 338 -13.20 -7.86 -2.44
CA ASN A 338 -14.12 -7.18 -1.53
C ASN A 338 -14.93 -6.08 -2.24
N ILE A 339 -14.29 -5.30 -3.13
CA ILE A 339 -15.00 -4.29 -3.92
C ILE A 339 -16.00 -4.95 -4.87
N LEU A 340 -15.60 -6.00 -5.59
CA LEU A 340 -16.46 -6.73 -6.51
C LEU A 340 -17.69 -7.33 -5.81
N ASN A 341 -17.53 -7.90 -4.62
CA ASN A 341 -18.66 -8.41 -3.81
C ASN A 341 -19.64 -7.30 -3.44
N GLY A 342 -19.23 -6.05 -3.37
CA GLY A 342 -20.09 -4.89 -3.14
C GLY A 342 -20.81 -4.37 -4.40
N LEU A 343 -20.36 -4.78 -5.59
CA LEU A 343 -20.95 -4.41 -6.88
C LEU A 343 -21.97 -5.44 -7.40
N LEU A 344 -22.06 -6.62 -6.78
CA LEU A 344 -23.04 -7.67 -7.06
C LEU A 344 -24.30 -7.50 -6.22
#